data_1c3ed61375af13ee93b731f9c8779243
#
_entry.id   1c3ed61375af13ee93b731f9c8779243
#
_cell.length_a   1.000
_cell.length_b   1.000
_cell.length_c   1.000
_cell.angle_alpha   90.00
_cell.angle_beta   90.00
_cell.angle_gamma   90.00
#
_symmetry.space_group_name_H-M   'P 1'
#
loop_
_entity.id
_entity.type
_entity.pdbx_description
1 polymer ?
#
loop_
_entity_poly.entity_id
_entity_poly.type
_entity_poly.pdbx_seq_one_letter_code
_entity_poly.pdbx_strand_id
1 'polypeptide(L)'
;MKKIFSVFISMILAVSLISCGTSDRNGDDAGKMDTENVGVVVQVEETETPKEVITLVYAEVNPLDTIAGQTAKAFKEKVEELSDRTIIIDVQHSAVLGSENEVLESMLEDSGMIDLARISAFALTNYGGEKSKLLSLPYTFSSREHFWNFATSDLASEFLLEPYENGGNVRGLFYGEEGFRHFFSLEALESIEDLKGMNIRVSEDPVMMSLVECLGATPKEVPFGDLYTALSRAEVDAAEQPFSNYQSNAFDEVAGNVIMDGHTLGAIQVIITDSAWQKLSAEQQEILMQAGAYASEVNRTISEQMEAEVVAELVESGCTIVEVSDNGPWKQAVAPLIAEQIEGMEEVYQQIQDMQ
;
A
#
# COMPACT_ATOMS: atom_id res chain seq x y z
N MET A 1 -15.48 -10.55 41.09
CA MET A 1 -16.45 -9.79 41.93
C MET A 1 -16.33 -8.30 41.59
N LYS A 2 -17.50 -7.66 41.31
CA LYS A 2 -17.77 -6.18 41.23
C LYS A 2 -17.24 -5.49 39.97
N LYS A 3 -17.99 -4.67 39.25
CA LYS A 3 -19.47 -4.40 39.09
C LYS A 3 -19.62 -3.64 37.77
N ILE A 4 -20.61 -3.99 37.02
CA ILE A 4 -21.12 -3.33 35.82
C ILE A 4 -21.73 -1.99 36.25
N PHE A 5 -21.43 -0.91 35.52
CA PHE A 5 -22.21 0.33 35.58
C PHE A 5 -22.72 0.64 34.17
N SER A 6 -24.00 0.33 33.99
CA SER A 6 -24.80 0.76 32.85
C SER A 6 -25.41 2.11 33.18
N VAL A 7 -25.21 3.11 32.34
CA VAL A 7 -25.89 4.39 32.44
C VAL A 7 -26.92 4.46 31.31
N PHE A 8 -28.18 4.27 31.69
CA PHE A 8 -29.33 4.61 30.85
C PHE A 8 -29.58 6.12 30.95
N ILE A 9 -29.54 6.82 29.83
CA ILE A 9 -30.05 8.20 29.72
C ILE A 9 -31.46 8.11 29.13
N SER A 10 -32.45 8.38 29.98
CA SER A 10 -33.86 8.51 29.58
C SER A 10 -34.09 9.88 28.96
N MET A 11 -34.59 9.88 27.72
CA MET A 11 -35.02 11.09 27.03
C MET A 11 -36.48 11.39 27.40
N ILE A 12 -36.70 12.46 28.13
CA ILE A 12 -38.04 12.94 28.51
C ILE A 12 -38.60 13.78 27.37
N LEU A 13 -39.69 13.29 26.75
CA LEU A 13 -40.48 14.03 25.77
C LEU A 13 -41.46 14.95 26.54
N ALA A 14 -41.26 16.26 26.47
CA ALA A 14 -42.22 17.21 26.97
C ALA A 14 -43.26 17.57 25.89
N VAL A 15 -44.46 17.06 26.03
CA VAL A 15 -45.61 17.43 25.20
C VAL A 15 -46.32 18.60 25.91
N SER A 16 -46.28 19.79 25.33
CA SER A 16 -47.03 20.95 25.80
C SER A 16 -48.42 20.95 25.14
N LEU A 17 -49.46 20.60 25.91
CA LEU A 17 -50.85 20.77 25.53
C LEU A 17 -51.26 22.21 25.85
N ILE A 18 -51.59 23.00 24.83
CA ILE A 18 -52.24 24.30 25.01
C ILE A 18 -53.76 24.06 25.00
N SER A 19 -54.39 24.29 26.15
CA SER A 19 -55.84 24.19 26.34
C SER A 19 -56.50 25.49 25.83
N CYS A 20 -57.46 25.34 24.91
CA CYS A 20 -58.41 26.42 24.57
C CYS A 20 -59.49 26.53 25.64
N GLY A 21 -59.52 27.68 26.32
CA GLY A 21 -60.65 28.05 27.15
C GLY A 21 -61.73 28.76 26.31
N THR A 22 -62.95 28.25 26.37
CA THR A 22 -64.13 28.89 25.83
C THR A 22 -64.69 29.93 26.83
N SER A 23 -65.04 31.12 26.34
CA SER A 23 -65.92 32.04 27.05
C SER A 23 -66.86 32.71 26.07
N ASP A 24 -68.14 32.39 26.21
CA ASP A 24 -69.24 33.02 25.52
C ASP A 24 -69.35 34.54 25.88
N ARG A 25 -69.63 35.38 24.87
CA ARG A 25 -70.59 36.49 25.00
C ARG A 25 -70.95 37.12 23.66
N ASN A 26 -72.25 37.23 23.43
CA ASN A 26 -72.97 37.84 22.33
C ASN A 26 -72.57 39.28 21.99
N GLY A 27 -72.73 39.70 20.75
CA GLY A 27 -72.76 41.09 20.30
C GLY A 27 -72.65 41.18 18.76
N ASP A 28 -73.76 41.47 18.08
CA ASP A 28 -73.88 41.78 16.65
C ASP A 28 -72.94 42.94 16.27
N ASP A 29 -72.19 42.82 15.23
CA ASP A 29 -72.07 43.87 14.20
C ASP A 29 -71.44 43.31 12.89
N ALA A 30 -71.99 43.71 11.74
CA ALA A 30 -71.62 43.28 10.42
C ALA A 30 -70.48 44.15 9.87
N GLY A 31 -69.30 43.59 9.74
CA GLY A 31 -68.18 44.26 9.09
C GLY A 31 -67.49 43.23 8.17
N LYS A 32 -67.51 43.51 6.85
CA LYS A 32 -66.71 42.77 5.86
C LYS A 32 -65.25 42.78 6.26
N MET A 33 -64.66 41.63 6.41
CA MET A 33 -63.23 41.47 6.49
C MET A 33 -62.73 40.60 5.33
N ASP A 34 -61.81 41.19 4.57
CA ASP A 34 -61.02 40.50 3.53
C ASP A 34 -60.18 39.40 4.18
N THR A 35 -60.37 38.19 3.68
CA THR A 35 -59.52 37.06 4.03
C THR A 35 -58.22 37.14 3.26
N GLU A 36 -57.17 37.75 3.81
CA GLU A 36 -55.81 37.52 3.39
C GLU A 36 -55.41 36.06 3.76
N ASN A 37 -55.25 35.27 2.72
CA ASN A 37 -54.77 33.92 2.85
C ASN A 37 -53.24 33.93 3.12
N VAL A 38 -52.83 33.97 4.38
CA VAL A 38 -51.43 33.80 4.75
C VAL A 38 -51.08 32.33 4.56
N GLY A 39 -50.54 32.03 3.38
CA GLY A 39 -49.92 30.72 3.09
C GLY A 39 -48.68 30.56 3.97
N VAL A 40 -48.80 29.77 5.03
CA VAL A 40 -47.63 29.26 5.77
C VAL A 40 -46.88 28.29 4.87
N VAL A 41 -45.82 28.75 4.21
CA VAL A 41 -44.85 27.91 3.57
C VAL A 41 -44.08 27.17 4.64
N VAL A 42 -44.49 25.96 4.95
CA VAL A 42 -43.66 25.03 5.74
C VAL A 42 -42.50 24.62 4.86
N GLN A 43 -41.32 25.22 5.06
CA GLN A 43 -40.08 24.64 4.52
C GLN A 43 -39.88 23.31 5.22
N VAL A 44 -40.11 22.24 4.48
CA VAL A 44 -39.66 20.89 4.87
C VAL A 44 -38.15 20.92 4.64
N GLU A 45 -37.36 21.07 5.72
CA GLU A 45 -35.97 20.71 5.66
C GLU A 45 -35.92 19.23 5.22
N GLU A 46 -35.39 18.99 4.02
CA GLU A 46 -35.02 17.64 3.61
C GLU A 46 -34.01 17.13 4.64
N THR A 47 -34.43 16.28 5.54
CA THR A 47 -33.54 15.52 6.40
C THR A 47 -32.76 14.60 5.46
N GLU A 48 -31.50 14.95 5.17
CA GLU A 48 -30.59 14.05 4.47
C GLU A 48 -30.61 12.70 5.19
N THR A 49 -30.97 11.66 4.46
CA THR A 49 -30.83 10.28 4.94
C THR A 49 -29.36 10.08 5.28
N PRO A 50 -29.01 9.51 6.45
CA PRO A 50 -27.63 9.23 6.79
C PRO A 50 -26.99 8.45 5.65
N LYS A 51 -25.91 8.97 5.05
CA LYS A 51 -25.14 8.26 4.02
C LYS A 51 -24.56 7.01 4.69
N GLU A 52 -24.73 5.86 4.06
CA GLU A 52 -24.11 4.60 4.51
C GLU A 52 -22.59 4.75 4.45
N VAL A 53 -21.89 4.46 5.55
CA VAL A 53 -20.43 4.53 5.62
C VAL A 53 -19.87 3.14 5.39
N ILE A 54 -18.99 3.02 4.40
CA ILE A 54 -18.24 1.80 4.08
C ILE A 54 -16.86 1.93 4.72
N THR A 55 -16.44 0.91 5.48
CA THR A 55 -15.06 0.83 5.98
C THR A 55 -14.33 -0.28 5.22
N LEU A 56 -13.16 0.05 4.68
CA LEU A 56 -12.26 -0.88 3.99
C LEU A 56 -11.00 -1.07 4.82
N VAL A 57 -10.70 -2.32 5.17
CA VAL A 57 -9.49 -2.69 5.92
C VAL A 57 -8.31 -2.78 4.96
N TYR A 58 -7.27 -1.98 5.22
CA TYR A 58 -6.04 -1.90 4.42
C TYR A 58 -4.86 -2.48 5.20
N ALA A 59 -4.24 -3.54 4.70
CA ALA A 59 -3.07 -4.17 5.29
C ALA A 59 -1.77 -3.56 4.75
N GLU A 60 -0.86 -3.17 5.66
CA GLU A 60 0.48 -2.67 5.35
C GLU A 60 1.52 -3.33 6.26
N VAL A 61 2.50 -4.01 5.68
CA VAL A 61 3.53 -4.71 6.47
C VAL A 61 4.58 -3.76 7.05
N ASN A 62 4.77 -2.60 6.44
CA ASN A 62 5.75 -1.62 6.88
C ASN A 62 5.20 -0.66 7.95
N PRO A 63 6.06 -0.02 8.74
CA PRO A 63 5.71 1.14 9.56
C PRO A 63 5.22 2.33 8.72
N LEU A 64 4.46 3.24 9.35
CA LEU A 64 3.85 4.40 8.65
C LEU A 64 4.85 5.48 8.24
N ASP A 65 6.07 5.46 8.76
CA ASP A 65 7.16 6.41 8.44
C ASP A 65 7.96 6.00 7.21
N THR A 66 7.77 4.79 6.69
CA THR A 66 8.34 4.37 5.39
C THR A 66 7.66 5.06 4.21
N ILE A 67 8.29 4.98 3.03
CA ILE A 67 7.69 5.46 1.76
C ILE A 67 6.34 4.79 1.52
N ALA A 68 6.25 3.45 1.69
CA ALA A 68 5.00 2.70 1.55
C ALA A 68 3.94 3.13 2.57
N GLY A 69 4.32 3.32 3.83
CA GLY A 69 3.42 3.78 4.88
C GLY A 69 2.88 5.19 4.63
N GLN A 70 3.71 6.12 4.15
CA GLN A 70 3.27 7.46 3.76
C GLN A 70 2.33 7.42 2.54
N THR A 71 2.57 6.50 1.59
CA THR A 71 1.69 6.27 0.44
C THR A 71 0.31 5.78 0.89
N ALA A 72 0.26 4.80 1.81
CA ALA A 72 -0.99 4.30 2.39
C ALA A 72 -1.78 5.42 3.10
N LYS A 73 -1.07 6.30 3.81
CA LYS A 73 -1.67 7.46 4.46
C LYS A 73 -2.24 8.46 3.46
N ALA A 74 -1.51 8.77 2.39
CA ALA A 74 -1.97 9.67 1.34
C ALA A 74 -3.21 9.10 0.63
N PHE A 75 -3.22 7.81 0.33
CA PHE A 75 -4.39 7.11 -0.23
C PHE A 75 -5.61 7.22 0.68
N LYS A 76 -5.45 6.86 1.96
CA LYS A 76 -6.51 6.97 2.98
C LYS A 76 -7.10 8.38 3.03
N GLU A 77 -6.25 9.39 3.23
CA GLU A 77 -6.69 10.77 3.39
C GLU A 77 -7.44 11.25 2.14
N LYS A 78 -6.98 10.84 0.95
CA LYS A 78 -7.61 11.24 -0.32
C LYS A 78 -8.94 10.53 -0.57
N VAL A 79 -9.06 9.24 -0.25
CA VAL A 79 -10.34 8.52 -0.32
C VAL A 79 -11.36 9.15 0.63
N GLU A 80 -10.97 9.41 1.87
CA GLU A 80 -11.86 10.01 2.87
C GLU A 80 -12.29 11.44 2.49
N GLU A 81 -11.39 12.23 1.87
CA GLU A 81 -11.68 13.55 1.34
C GLU A 81 -12.70 13.48 0.18
N LEU A 82 -12.40 12.70 -0.87
CA LEU A 82 -13.21 12.64 -2.08
C LEU A 82 -14.60 12.02 -1.85
N SER A 83 -14.70 11.09 -0.89
CA SER A 83 -15.96 10.43 -0.55
C SER A 83 -16.80 11.21 0.48
N ASP A 84 -16.37 12.39 0.91
CA ASP A 84 -17.01 13.11 2.05
C ASP A 84 -17.17 12.16 3.26
N ARG A 85 -16.12 11.33 3.51
CA ARG A 85 -16.04 10.31 4.59
C ARG A 85 -17.14 9.24 4.56
N THR A 86 -17.76 9.00 3.40
CA THR A 86 -18.63 7.84 3.22
C THR A 86 -17.84 6.56 2.94
N ILE A 87 -16.53 6.68 2.61
CA ILE A 87 -15.58 5.58 2.59
C ILE A 87 -14.49 5.90 3.59
N ILE A 88 -14.22 4.98 4.51
CA ILE A 88 -13.16 5.06 5.51
C ILE A 88 -12.14 3.98 5.20
N ILE A 89 -10.87 4.35 5.15
CA ILE A 89 -9.77 3.39 5.02
C ILE A 89 -9.16 3.14 6.41
N ASP A 90 -9.29 1.92 6.90
CA ASP A 90 -8.71 1.48 8.17
C ASP A 90 -7.34 0.84 7.92
N VAL A 91 -6.27 1.64 8.01
CA VAL A 91 -4.90 1.18 7.75
C VAL A 91 -4.35 0.43 8.95
N GLN A 92 -4.09 -0.86 8.75
CA GLN A 92 -3.47 -1.77 9.71
C GLN A 92 -2.00 -1.98 9.31
N HIS A 93 -1.08 -1.23 9.92
CA HIS A 93 0.33 -1.18 9.55
C HIS A 93 1.23 -2.06 10.43
N SER A 94 2.53 -2.13 10.10
CA SER A 94 3.56 -2.88 10.88
C SER A 94 3.23 -4.36 11.02
N ALA A 95 2.72 -4.98 9.95
CA ALA A 95 2.39 -6.41 9.85
C ALA A 95 1.42 -6.93 10.93
N VAL A 96 0.56 -6.08 11.51
CA VAL A 96 -0.40 -6.52 12.56
C VAL A 96 -1.45 -7.50 12.03
N LEU A 97 -1.67 -7.57 10.71
CA LEU A 97 -2.55 -8.53 10.06
C LEU A 97 -1.82 -9.75 9.49
N GLY A 98 -0.51 -9.86 9.72
CA GLY A 98 0.33 -10.94 9.24
C GLY A 98 1.42 -10.49 8.27
N SER A 99 2.20 -11.45 7.78
CA SER A 99 3.18 -11.27 6.71
C SER A 99 2.48 -10.93 5.38
N GLU A 100 3.23 -10.45 4.39
CA GLU A 100 2.70 -10.16 3.05
C GLU A 100 1.98 -11.37 2.43
N ASN A 101 2.57 -12.57 2.58
CA ASN A 101 1.98 -13.80 2.05
C ASN A 101 0.69 -14.19 2.78
N GLU A 102 0.66 -14.12 4.13
CA GLU A 102 -0.56 -14.42 4.90
C GLU A 102 -1.70 -13.45 4.57
N VAL A 103 -1.37 -12.17 4.38
CA VAL A 103 -2.32 -11.15 3.92
C VAL A 103 -2.86 -11.49 2.53
N LEU A 104 -1.96 -11.80 1.59
CA LEU A 104 -2.33 -12.13 0.21
C LEU A 104 -3.17 -13.41 0.13
N GLU A 105 -2.79 -14.47 0.84
CA GLU A 105 -3.58 -15.71 0.95
C GLU A 105 -4.99 -15.43 1.49
N SER A 106 -5.10 -14.63 2.56
CA SER A 106 -6.39 -14.23 3.14
C SER A 106 -7.28 -13.46 2.15
N MET A 107 -6.69 -12.61 1.31
CA MET A 107 -7.41 -11.87 0.27
C MET A 107 -7.83 -12.78 -0.89
N LEU A 108 -6.95 -13.69 -1.32
CA LEU A 108 -7.25 -14.65 -2.40
C LEU A 108 -8.32 -15.66 -2.02
N GLU A 109 -8.39 -16.05 -0.74
CA GLU A 109 -9.46 -16.88 -0.19
C GLU A 109 -10.79 -16.11 0.00
N ASP A 110 -10.78 -14.80 -0.21
CA ASP A 110 -11.92 -13.90 0.00
C ASP A 110 -12.54 -14.03 1.40
N SER A 111 -11.66 -14.08 2.41
CA SER A 111 -12.03 -14.26 3.83
C SER A 111 -12.90 -13.13 4.37
N GLY A 112 -12.91 -11.97 3.70
CA GLY A 112 -13.64 -10.77 4.10
C GLY A 112 -13.05 -10.04 5.31
N MET A 113 -11.82 -10.39 5.72
CA MET A 113 -11.10 -9.72 6.81
C MET A 113 -10.23 -8.55 6.32
N ILE A 114 -9.74 -8.64 5.09
CA ILE A 114 -8.84 -7.65 4.47
C ILE A 114 -9.44 -7.29 3.12
N ASP A 115 -9.69 -6.00 2.90
CA ASP A 115 -10.26 -5.49 1.65
C ASP A 115 -9.19 -4.99 0.70
N LEU A 116 -8.15 -4.34 1.24
CA LEU A 116 -7.04 -3.72 0.53
C LEU A 116 -5.70 -4.17 1.11
N ALA A 117 -4.68 -4.26 0.29
CA ALA A 117 -3.31 -4.41 0.78
C ALA A 117 -2.31 -3.72 -0.14
N ARG A 118 -1.22 -3.22 0.45
CA ARG A 118 0.00 -2.95 -0.29
C ARG A 118 0.84 -4.24 -0.30
N ILE A 119 1.29 -4.61 -1.46
CA ILE A 119 2.16 -5.77 -1.68
C ILE A 119 3.35 -5.39 -2.57
N SER A 120 4.41 -6.18 -2.50
CA SER A 120 5.47 -6.14 -3.50
C SER A 120 4.90 -6.44 -4.89
N ALA A 121 5.29 -5.68 -5.93
CA ALA A 121 4.67 -5.82 -7.24
C ALA A 121 4.76 -7.26 -7.81
N PHE A 122 5.80 -8.00 -7.45
CA PHE A 122 6.02 -9.39 -7.86
C PHE A 122 5.22 -10.43 -7.06
N ALA A 123 4.63 -10.08 -5.91
CA ALA A 123 3.96 -11.04 -5.03
C ALA A 123 2.81 -11.79 -5.70
N LEU A 124 2.21 -11.22 -6.76
CA LEU A 124 1.14 -11.86 -7.54
C LEU A 124 1.63 -12.83 -8.61
N THR A 125 2.93 -13.00 -8.81
CA THR A 125 3.48 -13.87 -9.87
C THR A 125 2.90 -15.29 -9.85
N ASN A 126 2.75 -15.87 -8.66
CA ASN A 126 2.20 -17.20 -8.47
C ASN A 126 0.66 -17.26 -8.39
N TYR A 127 0.00 -16.10 -8.48
CA TYR A 127 -1.43 -15.94 -8.26
C TYR A 127 -2.15 -15.28 -9.44
N GLY A 128 -1.69 -15.60 -10.66
CA GLY A 128 -2.29 -15.14 -11.89
C GLY A 128 -1.73 -13.83 -12.46
N GLY A 129 -0.80 -13.18 -11.75
CA GLY A 129 -0.07 -11.99 -12.21
C GLY A 129 1.30 -12.35 -12.78
N GLU A 130 1.36 -13.22 -13.79
CA GLU A 130 2.63 -13.78 -14.30
C GLU A 130 3.59 -12.70 -14.83
N LYS A 131 3.06 -11.63 -15.44
CA LYS A 131 3.88 -10.52 -15.93
C LYS A 131 4.54 -9.74 -14.79
N SER A 132 3.97 -9.76 -13.58
CA SER A 132 4.47 -9.01 -12.42
C SER A 132 5.91 -9.38 -12.04
N LYS A 133 6.37 -10.61 -12.34
CA LYS A 133 7.77 -11.01 -12.14
C LYS A 133 8.77 -10.13 -12.89
N LEU A 134 8.38 -9.58 -14.06
CA LEU A 134 9.24 -8.72 -14.85
C LEU A 134 9.63 -7.43 -14.11
N LEU A 135 8.80 -6.99 -13.16
CA LEU A 135 9.03 -5.76 -12.38
C LEU A 135 10.10 -5.95 -11.29
N SER A 136 10.36 -7.20 -10.87
CA SER A 136 11.37 -7.54 -9.86
C SER A 136 12.67 -8.08 -10.45
N LEU A 137 12.73 -8.31 -11.77
CA LEU A 137 13.98 -8.75 -12.39
C LEU A 137 15.10 -7.74 -12.16
N PRO A 138 16.30 -8.20 -11.80
CA PRO A 138 17.41 -7.31 -11.55
C PRO A 138 17.68 -6.37 -12.73
N TYR A 139 17.86 -5.09 -12.42
CA TYR A 139 18.19 -4.04 -13.40
C TYR A 139 17.13 -3.82 -14.50
N THR A 140 15.88 -4.27 -14.31
CA THR A 140 14.76 -3.96 -15.21
C THR A 140 14.59 -2.45 -15.34
N PHE A 141 14.56 -1.75 -14.22
CA PHE A 141 14.48 -0.29 -14.22
C PHE A 141 15.86 0.32 -14.01
N SER A 142 16.27 1.19 -14.94
CA SER A 142 17.55 1.88 -14.88
C SER A 142 17.52 3.14 -14.01
N SER A 143 16.33 3.66 -13.71
CA SER A 143 16.07 4.85 -12.90
C SER A 143 14.64 4.84 -12.37
N ARG A 144 14.34 5.72 -11.41
CA ARG A 144 12.97 5.99 -10.96
C ARG A 144 12.10 6.52 -12.10
N GLU A 145 12.63 7.40 -12.94
CA GLU A 145 11.91 7.93 -14.10
C GLU A 145 11.48 6.81 -15.05
N HIS A 146 12.37 5.85 -15.34
CA HIS A 146 12.03 4.68 -16.13
C HIS A 146 10.86 3.89 -15.53
N PHE A 147 10.89 3.64 -14.21
CA PHE A 147 9.78 2.99 -13.52
C PHE A 147 8.46 3.79 -13.64
N TRP A 148 8.51 5.09 -13.42
CA TRP A 148 7.30 5.92 -13.47
C TRP A 148 6.75 6.07 -14.89
N ASN A 149 7.60 6.00 -15.92
CA ASN A 149 7.14 5.91 -17.32
C ASN A 149 6.36 4.61 -17.55
N PHE A 150 6.81 3.49 -16.98
CA PHE A 150 6.04 2.25 -16.99
C PHE A 150 4.77 2.37 -16.14
N ALA A 151 4.87 2.75 -14.87
CA ALA A 151 3.78 2.74 -13.89
C ALA A 151 2.58 3.62 -14.28
N THR A 152 2.77 4.60 -15.14
CA THR A 152 1.72 5.48 -15.69
C THR A 152 1.28 5.11 -17.11
N SER A 153 1.76 4.00 -17.67
CA SER A 153 1.44 3.53 -19.02
C SER A 153 0.19 2.65 -19.07
N ASP A 154 -0.35 2.47 -20.26
CA ASP A 154 -1.43 1.50 -20.51
C ASP A 154 -0.97 0.06 -20.16
N LEU A 155 0.31 -0.26 -20.42
CA LEU A 155 0.89 -1.57 -20.10
C LEU A 155 0.84 -1.86 -18.59
N ALA A 156 1.09 -0.87 -17.74
CA ALA A 156 0.99 -1.02 -16.30
C ALA A 156 -0.45 -1.36 -15.85
N SER A 157 -1.45 -0.77 -16.51
CA SER A 157 -2.86 -1.06 -16.26
C SER A 157 -3.21 -2.53 -16.60
N GLU A 158 -2.63 -3.07 -17.67
CA GLU A 158 -2.78 -4.50 -18.00
C GLU A 158 -2.20 -5.40 -16.90
N PHE A 159 -1.03 -5.07 -16.35
CA PHE A 159 -0.41 -5.83 -15.26
C PHE A 159 -1.25 -5.78 -13.97
N LEU A 160 -1.81 -4.61 -13.63
CA LEU A 160 -2.68 -4.45 -12.45
C LEU A 160 -3.96 -5.29 -12.55
N LEU A 161 -4.48 -5.50 -13.76
CA LEU A 161 -5.73 -6.25 -13.99
C LEU A 161 -5.47 -7.74 -14.26
N GLU A 162 -4.27 -8.13 -14.64
CA GLU A 162 -3.93 -9.51 -15.04
C GLU A 162 -4.37 -10.57 -13.99
N PRO A 163 -4.14 -10.41 -12.68
CA PRO A 163 -4.58 -11.39 -11.69
C PRO A 163 -6.09 -11.62 -11.70
N TYR A 164 -6.87 -10.55 -11.83
CA TYR A 164 -8.32 -10.63 -11.91
C TYR A 164 -8.80 -11.27 -13.23
N GLU A 165 -8.19 -10.89 -14.36
CA GLU A 165 -8.53 -11.43 -15.68
C GLU A 165 -8.21 -12.93 -15.78
N ASN A 166 -7.19 -13.40 -15.06
CA ASN A 166 -6.84 -14.81 -14.93
C ASN A 166 -7.66 -15.57 -13.87
N GLY A 167 -8.75 -14.96 -13.36
CA GLY A 167 -9.71 -15.59 -12.46
C GLY A 167 -9.34 -15.51 -10.99
N GLY A 168 -8.39 -14.66 -10.61
CA GLY A 168 -8.10 -14.34 -9.20
C GLY A 168 -9.15 -13.41 -8.58
N ASN A 169 -9.17 -13.39 -7.26
CA ASN A 169 -10.12 -12.57 -6.47
C ASN A 169 -9.57 -11.18 -6.13
N VAL A 170 -8.49 -10.75 -6.76
CA VAL A 170 -7.84 -9.46 -6.51
C VAL A 170 -7.53 -8.72 -7.80
N ARG A 171 -7.55 -7.40 -7.73
CA ARG A 171 -7.10 -6.50 -8.80
C ARG A 171 -6.23 -5.39 -8.25
N GLY A 172 -5.24 -4.95 -9.02
CA GLY A 172 -4.43 -3.80 -8.69
C GLY A 172 -5.18 -2.49 -8.90
N LEU A 173 -4.88 -1.51 -8.07
CA LEU A 173 -5.41 -0.15 -8.18
C LEU A 173 -4.37 0.83 -8.71
N PHE A 174 -3.14 0.78 -8.17
CA PHE A 174 -2.06 1.67 -8.55
C PHE A 174 -0.70 1.11 -8.13
N TYR A 175 0.35 1.66 -8.72
CA TYR A 175 1.73 1.39 -8.38
C TYR A 175 2.35 2.48 -7.50
N GLY A 176 3.37 2.09 -6.75
CA GLY A 176 4.33 2.93 -6.07
C GLY A 176 5.71 2.28 -6.08
N GLU A 177 6.67 2.91 -5.41
CA GLU A 177 8.01 2.37 -5.22
C GLU A 177 8.55 2.73 -3.83
N GLU A 178 9.55 1.99 -3.37
CA GLU A 178 10.16 2.13 -2.05
C GLU A 178 11.65 2.52 -2.13
N GLY A 179 12.16 2.81 -3.30
CA GLY A 179 13.57 3.01 -3.59
C GLY A 179 14.24 1.78 -4.18
N PHE A 180 15.50 1.96 -4.57
CA PHE A 180 16.31 0.83 -4.99
C PHE A 180 16.68 -0.05 -3.81
N ARG A 181 16.71 -1.35 -4.05
CA ARG A 181 17.08 -2.37 -3.08
C ARG A 181 18.58 -2.58 -3.11
N HIS A 182 19.17 -2.72 -1.93
CA HIS A 182 20.61 -2.84 -1.72
C HIS A 182 20.90 -3.97 -0.75
N PHE A 183 22.01 -4.68 -0.92
CA PHE A 183 22.44 -5.66 0.06
C PHE A 183 23.05 -5.00 1.27
N PHE A 184 22.78 -5.55 2.45
CA PHE A 184 23.38 -5.17 3.72
C PHE A 184 23.68 -6.42 4.56
N SER A 185 24.69 -6.34 5.43
CA SER A 185 25.24 -7.51 6.10
C SER A 185 25.81 -7.23 7.48
N LEU A 186 26.02 -8.33 8.22
CA LEU A 186 26.71 -8.32 9.52
C LEU A 186 28.20 -7.98 9.36
N GLU A 187 28.84 -8.46 8.31
CA GLU A 187 30.26 -8.25 7.99
C GLU A 187 30.41 -7.20 6.87
N ALA A 188 31.61 -6.70 6.68
CA ALA A 188 31.89 -5.69 5.65
C ALA A 188 31.63 -6.22 4.23
N LEU A 189 31.01 -5.39 3.39
CA LEU A 189 30.79 -5.62 1.96
C LEU A 189 31.55 -4.57 1.17
N GLU A 190 32.46 -4.97 0.30
CA GLU A 190 33.22 -4.08 -0.60
C GLU A 190 32.95 -4.38 -2.08
N SER A 191 32.47 -5.59 -2.39
CA SER A 191 32.26 -6.06 -3.76
C SER A 191 31.24 -7.19 -3.84
N ILE A 192 30.84 -7.56 -5.06
CA ILE A 192 29.98 -8.72 -5.34
C ILE A 192 30.60 -10.04 -4.83
N GLU A 193 31.95 -10.13 -4.77
CA GLU A 193 32.65 -11.35 -4.34
C GLU A 193 32.42 -11.64 -2.87
N ASP A 194 32.16 -10.63 -2.04
CA ASP A 194 31.96 -10.78 -0.60
C ASP A 194 30.61 -11.45 -0.27
N LEU A 195 29.67 -11.44 -1.19
CA LEU A 195 28.37 -12.14 -1.01
C LEU A 195 28.50 -13.65 -1.14
N LYS A 196 29.58 -14.16 -1.78
CA LYS A 196 29.74 -15.59 -2.05
C LYS A 196 29.78 -16.42 -0.77
N GLY A 197 28.88 -17.42 -0.72
CA GLY A 197 28.77 -18.33 0.40
C GLY A 197 28.00 -17.81 1.62
N MET A 198 27.55 -16.55 1.61
CA MET A 198 26.67 -16.00 2.65
C MET A 198 25.28 -16.66 2.60
N ASN A 199 24.65 -16.77 3.76
CA ASN A 199 23.22 -17.00 3.87
C ASN A 199 22.49 -15.66 3.77
N ILE A 200 21.84 -15.39 2.67
CA ILE A 200 21.19 -14.10 2.43
C ILE A 200 19.67 -14.27 2.55
N ARG A 201 19.06 -13.48 3.41
CA ARG A 201 17.61 -13.45 3.54
C ARG A 201 16.98 -12.86 2.28
N VAL A 202 15.95 -13.53 1.80
CA VAL A 202 15.03 -13.04 0.76
C VAL A 202 13.58 -13.18 1.22
N SER A 203 12.67 -12.45 0.58
CA SER A 203 11.24 -12.76 0.65
C SER A 203 10.94 -14.08 -0.05
N GLU A 204 9.78 -14.65 0.17
CA GLU A 204 9.30 -15.84 -0.52
C GLU A 204 8.94 -15.50 -1.98
N ASP A 205 10.00 -15.34 -2.79
CA ASP A 205 9.90 -15.03 -4.21
C ASP A 205 10.98 -15.78 -5.01
N PRO A 206 10.60 -16.57 -6.04
CA PRO A 206 11.53 -17.38 -6.82
C PRO A 206 12.60 -16.54 -7.55
N VAL A 207 12.28 -15.32 -7.99
CA VAL A 207 13.23 -14.44 -8.68
C VAL A 207 14.29 -13.95 -7.70
N MET A 208 13.88 -13.54 -6.49
CA MET A 208 14.81 -13.08 -5.45
C MET A 208 15.71 -14.24 -4.96
N MET A 209 15.16 -15.45 -4.84
CA MET A 209 15.97 -16.65 -4.52
C MET A 209 17.02 -16.88 -5.59
N SER A 210 16.62 -16.91 -6.86
CA SER A 210 17.52 -17.13 -8.00
C SER A 210 18.54 -16.00 -8.16
N LEU A 211 18.18 -14.75 -7.84
CA LEU A 211 19.11 -13.62 -7.78
C LEU A 211 20.28 -13.94 -6.83
N VAL A 212 19.97 -14.31 -5.59
CA VAL A 212 20.98 -14.64 -4.56
C VAL A 212 21.85 -15.82 -4.99
N GLU A 213 21.27 -16.85 -5.60
CA GLU A 213 22.02 -17.99 -6.14
C GLU A 213 22.97 -17.57 -7.28
N CYS A 214 22.55 -16.68 -8.18
CA CYS A 214 23.39 -16.14 -9.25
C CYS A 214 24.61 -15.37 -8.71
N LEU A 215 24.51 -14.80 -7.51
CA LEU A 215 25.60 -14.11 -6.82
C LEU A 215 26.54 -15.09 -6.06
N GLY A 216 26.23 -16.40 -6.09
CA GLY A 216 27.02 -17.43 -5.41
C GLY A 216 26.74 -17.52 -3.91
N ALA A 217 25.65 -16.95 -3.44
CA ALA A 217 25.19 -17.03 -2.06
C ALA A 217 24.07 -18.08 -1.90
N THR A 218 23.62 -18.30 -0.66
CA THR A 218 22.53 -19.21 -0.32
C THR A 218 21.31 -18.43 0.13
N PRO A 219 20.18 -18.48 -0.60
CA PRO A 219 18.98 -17.79 -0.18
C PRO A 219 18.34 -18.46 1.03
N LYS A 220 17.79 -17.63 1.94
CA LYS A 220 17.04 -18.05 3.12
C LYS A 220 15.72 -17.28 3.16
N GLU A 221 14.63 -18.00 3.06
CA GLU A 221 13.29 -17.41 3.25
C GLU A 221 13.06 -17.10 4.72
N VAL A 222 12.81 -15.83 5.02
CA VAL A 222 12.43 -15.36 6.36
C VAL A 222 11.36 -14.28 6.18
N PRO A 223 10.21 -14.38 6.87
CA PRO A 223 9.19 -13.33 6.86
C PRO A 223 9.78 -11.97 7.25
N PHE A 224 9.26 -10.88 6.65
CA PHE A 224 9.83 -9.55 6.89
C PHE A 224 9.85 -9.15 8.38
N GLY A 225 8.78 -9.45 9.11
CA GLY A 225 8.68 -9.17 10.55
C GLY A 225 9.70 -9.91 11.44
N ASP A 226 10.28 -11.01 10.93
CA ASP A 226 11.27 -11.82 11.66
C ASP A 226 12.73 -11.46 11.31
N LEU A 227 12.94 -10.61 10.28
CA LEU A 227 14.27 -10.32 9.74
C LEU A 227 15.23 -9.72 10.77
N TYR A 228 14.78 -8.74 11.57
CA TYR A 228 15.63 -8.17 12.63
C TYR A 228 16.14 -9.26 13.58
N THR A 229 15.27 -10.17 13.98
CA THR A 229 15.62 -11.28 14.87
C THR A 229 16.62 -12.24 14.21
N ALA A 230 16.39 -12.58 12.93
CA ALA A 230 17.27 -13.47 12.17
C ALA A 230 18.68 -12.89 12.01
N LEU A 231 18.81 -11.59 11.70
CA LEU A 231 20.09 -10.87 11.65
C LEU A 231 20.76 -10.81 13.03
N SER A 232 20.03 -10.39 14.07
CA SER A 232 20.59 -10.25 15.42
C SER A 232 21.09 -11.56 16.03
N ARG A 233 20.58 -12.71 15.54
CA ARG A 233 21.00 -14.06 15.92
C ARG A 233 22.01 -14.69 14.96
N ALA A 234 22.39 -13.97 13.91
CA ALA A 234 23.20 -14.49 12.81
C ALA A 234 22.64 -15.81 12.22
N GLU A 235 21.31 -15.93 12.13
CA GLU A 235 20.64 -17.00 11.39
C GLU A 235 20.75 -16.77 9.86
N VAL A 236 20.92 -15.50 9.48
CA VAL A 236 21.32 -15.04 8.14
C VAL A 236 22.50 -14.07 8.27
N ASP A 237 23.36 -14.02 7.25
CA ASP A 237 24.55 -13.19 7.24
C ASP A 237 24.28 -11.81 6.62
N ALA A 238 23.30 -11.74 5.72
CA ALA A 238 22.94 -10.56 4.96
C ALA A 238 21.44 -10.58 4.58
N ALA A 239 20.98 -9.43 4.12
CA ALA A 239 19.64 -9.28 3.50
C ALA A 239 19.72 -8.14 2.48
N GLU A 240 18.58 -7.85 1.83
CA GLU A 240 18.44 -6.76 0.89
C GLU A 240 17.13 -6.00 1.13
N GLN A 241 17.19 -4.67 1.10
CA GLN A 241 16.03 -3.80 1.28
C GLN A 241 16.26 -2.41 0.64
N PRO A 242 15.21 -1.65 0.37
CA PRO A 242 15.32 -0.22 0.19
C PRO A 242 15.76 0.47 1.50
N PHE A 243 16.48 1.58 1.39
CA PHE A 243 16.99 2.31 2.57
C PHE A 243 15.92 2.75 3.56
N SER A 244 14.76 3.18 3.08
CA SER A 244 13.63 3.57 3.92
C SER A 244 13.17 2.42 4.83
N ASN A 245 13.04 1.21 4.27
CA ASN A 245 12.64 0.03 5.03
C ASN A 245 13.78 -0.48 5.95
N TYR A 246 15.02 -0.36 5.49
CA TYR A 246 16.21 -0.73 6.27
C TYR A 246 16.30 0.08 7.57
N GLN A 247 16.16 1.40 7.49
CA GLN A 247 16.21 2.28 8.65
C GLN A 247 14.97 2.14 9.55
N SER A 248 13.76 2.23 8.98
CA SER A 248 12.52 2.20 9.78
C SER A 248 12.29 0.89 10.55
N ASN A 249 12.99 -0.18 10.17
CA ASN A 249 12.97 -1.45 10.88
C ASN A 249 14.23 -1.70 11.71
N ALA A 250 15.06 -0.67 11.89
CA ALA A 250 16.28 -0.69 12.71
C ALA A 250 17.29 -1.78 12.29
N PHE A 251 17.34 -2.17 11.01
CA PHE A 251 18.29 -3.17 10.54
C PHE A 251 19.72 -2.66 10.61
N ASP A 252 19.93 -1.36 10.55
CA ASP A 252 21.21 -0.67 10.77
C ASP A 252 21.83 -0.95 12.15
N GLU A 253 21.01 -1.19 13.18
CA GLU A 253 21.50 -1.53 14.51
C GLU A 253 22.21 -2.90 14.57
N VAL A 254 21.86 -3.82 13.66
CA VAL A 254 22.35 -5.21 13.69
C VAL A 254 23.19 -5.57 12.47
N ALA A 255 23.06 -4.88 11.35
CA ALA A 255 23.74 -5.16 10.08
C ALA A 255 24.10 -3.84 9.38
N GLY A 256 25.05 -3.09 9.95
CA GLY A 256 25.40 -1.72 9.55
C GLY A 256 26.33 -1.60 8.33
N ASN A 257 26.52 -2.66 7.52
CA ASN A 257 27.36 -2.62 6.32
C ASN A 257 26.47 -2.76 5.07
N VAL A 258 26.45 -1.76 4.22
CA VAL A 258 25.60 -1.70 3.02
C VAL A 258 26.46 -1.56 1.77
N ILE A 259 26.11 -2.29 0.71
CA ILE A 259 26.65 -2.08 -0.63
C ILE A 259 25.52 -1.57 -1.54
N MET A 260 25.69 -0.36 -2.08
CA MET A 260 24.71 0.32 -2.94
C MET A 260 24.77 -0.22 -4.37
N ASP A 261 24.36 -1.46 -4.55
CA ASP A 261 24.36 -2.14 -5.84
C ASP A 261 23.12 -1.84 -6.69
N GLY A 262 22.01 -1.44 -6.07
CA GLY A 262 20.78 -1.03 -6.74
C GLY A 262 20.23 -2.09 -7.68
N HIS A 263 20.29 -3.36 -7.27
CA HIS A 263 19.97 -4.48 -8.14
C HIS A 263 18.51 -4.49 -8.61
N THR A 264 17.58 -4.01 -7.82
CA THR A 264 16.14 -3.99 -8.15
C THR A 264 15.50 -2.73 -7.60
N LEU A 265 14.59 -2.09 -8.35
CA LEU A 265 13.71 -1.09 -7.78
C LEU A 265 12.61 -1.80 -6.99
N GLY A 266 12.35 -1.35 -5.77
CA GLY A 266 11.30 -1.86 -4.91
C GLY A 266 9.91 -1.43 -5.39
N ALA A 267 9.46 -1.97 -6.52
CA ALA A 267 8.12 -1.71 -7.04
C ALA A 267 7.06 -2.32 -6.12
N ILE A 268 6.05 -1.54 -5.78
CA ILE A 268 4.89 -1.96 -4.99
C ILE A 268 3.61 -1.72 -5.75
N GLN A 269 2.57 -2.44 -5.40
CA GLN A 269 1.21 -2.17 -5.86
C GLN A 269 0.22 -2.25 -4.71
N VAL A 270 -0.86 -1.48 -4.82
CA VAL A 270 -2.01 -1.59 -3.94
C VAL A 270 -3.09 -2.36 -4.66
N ILE A 271 -3.58 -3.41 -4.00
CA ILE A 271 -4.61 -4.31 -4.52
C ILE A 271 -5.88 -4.21 -3.70
N ILE A 272 -7.01 -4.58 -4.29
CA ILE A 272 -8.32 -4.71 -3.64
C ILE A 272 -8.93 -6.08 -3.97
N THR A 273 -9.63 -6.69 -3.01
CA THR A 273 -10.41 -7.91 -3.26
C THR A 273 -11.59 -7.62 -4.18
N ASP A 274 -11.98 -8.60 -5.01
CA ASP A 274 -13.14 -8.43 -5.89
C ASP A 274 -14.42 -8.25 -5.08
N SER A 275 -14.57 -8.94 -3.95
CA SER A 275 -15.73 -8.79 -3.07
C SER A 275 -15.85 -7.37 -2.48
N ALA A 276 -14.74 -6.74 -2.10
CA ALA A 276 -14.74 -5.34 -1.64
C ALA A 276 -15.06 -4.38 -2.79
N TRP A 277 -14.45 -4.61 -3.97
CA TRP A 277 -14.71 -3.80 -5.17
C TRP A 277 -16.17 -3.82 -5.60
N GLN A 278 -16.83 -4.99 -5.59
CA GLN A 278 -18.22 -5.17 -5.95
C GLN A 278 -19.23 -4.55 -4.97
N LYS A 279 -18.83 -4.30 -3.71
CA LYS A 279 -19.65 -3.56 -2.74
C LYS A 279 -19.73 -2.06 -3.05
N LEU A 280 -18.78 -1.54 -3.83
CA LEU A 280 -18.68 -0.12 -4.16
C LEU A 280 -19.53 0.22 -5.39
N SER A 281 -20.23 1.35 -5.35
CA SER A 281 -20.86 1.92 -6.54
C SER A 281 -19.79 2.37 -7.56
N ALA A 282 -20.19 2.56 -8.81
CA ALA A 282 -19.27 3.05 -9.84
C ALA A 282 -18.61 4.39 -9.48
N GLU A 283 -19.34 5.29 -8.79
CA GLU A 283 -18.79 6.55 -8.28
C GLU A 283 -17.74 6.33 -7.18
N GLN A 284 -18.00 5.38 -6.27
CA GLN A 284 -17.06 5.02 -5.20
C GLN A 284 -15.81 4.32 -5.74
N GLN A 285 -15.96 3.47 -6.76
CA GLN A 285 -14.84 2.86 -7.48
C GLN A 285 -13.95 3.93 -8.13
N GLU A 286 -14.56 4.92 -8.78
CA GLU A 286 -13.86 6.05 -9.38
C GLU A 286 -13.10 6.88 -8.34
N ILE A 287 -13.68 7.08 -7.14
CA ILE A 287 -12.99 7.73 -6.01
C ILE A 287 -11.72 6.98 -5.62
N LEU A 288 -11.77 5.64 -5.52
CA LEU A 288 -10.59 4.84 -5.19
C LEU A 288 -9.51 4.98 -6.28
N MET A 289 -9.89 4.97 -7.56
CA MET A 289 -8.93 5.13 -8.67
C MET A 289 -8.28 6.52 -8.66
N GLN A 290 -9.06 7.58 -8.43
CA GLN A 290 -8.53 8.95 -8.33
C GLN A 290 -7.62 9.11 -7.12
N ALA A 291 -7.99 8.54 -5.98
CA ALA A 291 -7.16 8.54 -4.77
C ALA A 291 -5.88 7.72 -4.97
N GLY A 292 -5.94 6.61 -5.70
CA GLY A 292 -4.78 5.81 -6.09
C GLY A 292 -3.79 6.60 -6.95
N ALA A 293 -4.29 7.27 -8.00
CA ALA A 293 -3.45 8.14 -8.83
C ALA A 293 -2.77 9.26 -8.01
N TYR A 294 -3.52 9.88 -7.08
CA TYR A 294 -2.96 10.87 -6.16
C TYR A 294 -1.88 10.26 -5.24
N ALA A 295 -2.12 9.09 -4.67
CA ALA A 295 -1.17 8.41 -3.79
C ALA A 295 0.11 8.00 -4.55
N SER A 296 0.01 7.56 -5.81
CA SER A 296 1.16 7.32 -6.70
C SER A 296 2.00 8.57 -6.88
N GLU A 297 1.38 9.73 -7.14
CA GLU A 297 2.11 10.99 -7.34
C GLU A 297 2.78 11.47 -6.03
N VAL A 298 2.11 11.27 -4.88
CA VAL A 298 2.73 11.53 -3.57
C VAL A 298 3.93 10.60 -3.37
N ASN A 299 3.79 9.31 -3.64
CA ASN A 299 4.87 8.32 -3.56
C ASN A 299 6.06 8.76 -4.41
N ARG A 300 5.84 9.10 -5.69
CA ARG A 300 6.87 9.58 -6.61
C ARG A 300 7.60 10.81 -6.07
N THR A 301 6.86 11.73 -5.45
CA THR A 301 7.42 12.99 -4.94
C THR A 301 8.29 12.78 -3.71
N ILE A 302 7.87 11.89 -2.80
CA ILE A 302 8.55 11.71 -1.52
C ILE A 302 9.69 10.70 -1.57
N SER A 303 9.66 9.73 -2.49
CA SER A 303 10.57 8.57 -2.46
C SER A 303 12.04 8.97 -2.63
N GLU A 304 12.36 9.83 -3.59
CA GLU A 304 13.73 10.29 -3.81
C GLU A 304 14.25 11.14 -2.64
N GLN A 305 13.41 12.02 -2.11
CA GLN A 305 13.78 12.86 -0.98
C GLN A 305 14.02 12.03 0.28
N MET A 306 13.09 11.15 0.62
CA MET A 306 13.20 10.29 1.80
C MET A 306 14.43 9.38 1.73
N GLU A 307 14.73 8.81 0.56
CA GLU A 307 15.92 7.98 0.41
C GLU A 307 17.20 8.78 0.66
N ALA A 308 17.30 9.98 0.12
CA ALA A 308 18.47 10.84 0.32
C ALA A 308 18.64 11.25 1.80
N GLU A 309 17.54 11.58 2.49
CA GLU A 309 17.53 11.90 3.91
C GLU A 309 17.97 10.69 4.75
N VAL A 310 17.42 9.51 4.50
CA VAL A 310 17.77 8.27 5.19
C VAL A 310 19.24 7.89 5.00
N VAL A 311 19.78 7.96 3.78
CA VAL A 311 21.19 7.69 3.52
C VAL A 311 22.09 8.62 4.33
N ALA A 312 21.76 9.90 4.41
CA ALA A 312 22.52 10.87 5.18
C ALA A 312 22.49 10.54 6.70
N GLU A 313 21.33 10.17 7.24
CA GLU A 313 21.17 9.77 8.63
C GLU A 313 21.93 8.47 8.97
N LEU A 314 21.89 7.48 8.08
CA LEU A 314 22.61 6.22 8.23
C LEU A 314 24.13 6.43 8.26
N VAL A 315 24.66 7.32 7.42
CA VAL A 315 26.09 7.68 7.46
C VAL A 315 26.42 8.39 8.77
N GLU A 316 25.57 9.29 9.26
CA GLU A 316 25.76 9.99 10.52
C GLU A 316 25.70 9.04 11.72
N SER A 317 24.85 8.01 11.68
CA SER A 317 24.75 6.97 12.73
C SER A 317 25.92 5.99 12.72
N GLY A 318 26.76 5.99 11.70
CA GLY A 318 28.00 5.19 11.62
C GLY A 318 27.88 3.94 10.76
N CYS A 319 26.83 3.80 9.93
CA CYS A 319 26.77 2.76 8.93
C CYS A 319 27.87 2.91 7.89
N THR A 320 28.43 1.80 7.45
CA THR A 320 29.36 1.74 6.33
C THR A 320 28.55 1.56 5.04
N ILE A 321 28.57 2.56 4.16
CA ILE A 321 27.88 2.51 2.88
C ILE A 321 28.92 2.55 1.77
N VAL A 322 28.99 1.48 0.95
CA VAL A 322 29.90 1.34 -0.18
C VAL A 322 29.13 1.57 -1.48
N GLU A 323 29.53 2.57 -2.25
CA GLU A 323 28.95 2.85 -3.56
C GLU A 323 29.52 1.92 -4.63
N VAL A 324 28.66 1.32 -5.44
CA VAL A 324 29.05 0.53 -6.61
C VAL A 324 29.20 1.45 -7.83
N SER A 325 30.43 1.72 -8.21
CA SER A 325 30.73 2.60 -9.36
C SER A 325 30.56 1.91 -10.73
N ASP A 326 30.60 0.56 -10.77
CA ASP A 326 30.42 -0.25 -11.98
C ASP A 326 29.51 -1.46 -11.70
N ASN A 327 28.29 -1.42 -12.20
CA ASN A 327 27.31 -2.51 -12.10
C ASN A 327 27.52 -3.62 -13.16
N GLY A 328 28.55 -3.52 -13.99
CA GLY A 328 28.83 -4.52 -15.03
C GLY A 328 28.97 -5.95 -14.52
N PRO A 329 29.80 -6.20 -13.48
CA PRO A 329 29.93 -7.53 -12.88
C PRO A 329 28.60 -8.09 -12.31
N TRP A 330 27.80 -7.23 -11.69
CA TRP A 330 26.49 -7.60 -11.13
C TRP A 330 25.50 -7.98 -12.24
N LYS A 331 25.37 -7.14 -13.27
CA LYS A 331 24.51 -7.40 -14.43
C LYS A 331 24.93 -8.68 -15.16
N GLN A 332 26.24 -8.94 -15.26
CA GLN A 332 26.75 -10.16 -15.88
C GLN A 332 26.39 -11.40 -15.07
N ALA A 333 26.45 -11.33 -13.73
CA ALA A 333 26.12 -12.45 -12.87
C ALA A 333 24.64 -12.86 -12.99
N VAL A 334 23.72 -11.89 -13.12
CA VAL A 334 22.28 -12.14 -13.17
C VAL A 334 21.72 -12.29 -14.61
N ALA A 335 22.52 -12.07 -15.64
CA ALA A 335 22.06 -12.17 -17.02
C ALA A 335 21.40 -13.53 -17.39
N PRO A 336 21.88 -14.69 -16.90
CA PRO A 336 21.22 -15.96 -17.15
C PRO A 336 19.81 -16.04 -16.53
N LEU A 337 19.63 -15.49 -15.32
CA LEU A 337 18.34 -15.40 -14.65
C LEU A 337 17.36 -14.58 -15.47
N ILE A 338 17.77 -13.38 -15.91
CA ILE A 338 16.90 -12.50 -16.71
C ILE A 338 16.47 -13.24 -17.99
N ALA A 339 17.42 -13.88 -18.71
CA ALA A 339 17.13 -14.60 -19.95
C ALA A 339 16.12 -15.73 -19.74
N GLU A 340 16.20 -16.47 -18.63
CA GLU A 340 15.26 -17.52 -18.27
C GLU A 340 13.87 -16.96 -17.93
N GLN A 341 13.82 -15.90 -17.11
CA GLN A 341 12.55 -15.37 -16.59
C GLN A 341 11.72 -14.62 -17.63
N ILE A 342 12.35 -14.07 -18.68
CA ILE A 342 11.64 -13.41 -19.79
C ILE A 342 11.19 -14.36 -20.88
N GLU A 343 11.52 -15.67 -20.81
CA GLU A 343 11.12 -16.65 -21.83
C GLU A 343 9.60 -16.63 -22.04
N GLY A 344 9.18 -16.36 -23.29
CA GLY A 344 7.78 -16.18 -23.67
C GLY A 344 7.17 -14.81 -23.37
N MET A 345 7.93 -13.91 -22.76
CA MET A 345 7.54 -12.52 -22.45
C MET A 345 8.55 -11.47 -22.97
N GLU A 346 9.42 -11.87 -23.90
CA GLU A 346 10.51 -11.02 -24.41
C GLU A 346 9.99 -9.71 -25.00
N GLU A 347 8.84 -9.76 -25.71
CA GLU A 347 8.23 -8.57 -26.29
C GLU A 347 7.71 -7.60 -25.20
N VAL A 348 7.06 -8.14 -24.17
CA VAL A 348 6.56 -7.33 -23.03
C VAL A 348 7.72 -6.73 -22.26
N TYR A 349 8.76 -7.52 -22.00
CA TYR A 349 9.95 -7.03 -21.32
C TYR A 349 10.64 -5.92 -22.14
N GLN A 350 10.74 -6.09 -23.47
CA GLN A 350 11.31 -5.05 -24.34
C GLN A 350 10.47 -3.77 -24.33
N GLN A 351 9.14 -3.86 -24.28
CA GLN A 351 8.27 -2.68 -24.12
C GLN A 351 8.60 -1.91 -22.84
N ILE A 352 8.83 -2.61 -21.71
CA ILE A 352 9.26 -1.95 -20.47
C ILE A 352 10.62 -1.27 -20.70
N GLN A 353 11.59 -1.95 -21.33
CA GLN A 353 12.93 -1.41 -21.57
C GLN A 353 12.91 -0.16 -22.49
N ASP A 354 11.97 -0.07 -23.42
CA ASP A 354 11.83 1.05 -24.36
C ASP A 354 11.23 2.31 -23.70
N MET A 355 10.79 2.22 -22.43
CA MET A 355 10.24 3.34 -21.66
C MET A 355 11.30 4.15 -20.88
N GLN A 356 12.60 3.88 -21.11
CA GLN A 356 13.72 4.58 -20.44
C GLN A 356 13.70 6.09 -20.69
#